data_9b4ebab39f992695a1b658b3c9d5502b
#
_entry.id   9b4ebab39f992695a1b658b3c9d5502b
#
_cell.length_a   1.000
_cell.length_b   1.000
_cell.length_c   1.000
_cell.angle_alpha   90.00
_cell.angle_beta   90.00
_cell.angle_gamma   90.00
#
_symmetry.space_group_name_H-M   'P 1'
#
loop_
_entity.id
_entity.type
_entity.pdbx_description
1 polymer ?
#
loop_
_entity_poly.entity_id
_entity_poly.type
_entity_poly.pdbx_seq_one_letter_code
_entity_poly.pdbx_strand_id
1 'polypeptide(L)'
;MKNTIKLEKNTLRRLAGPRYFERGEVYFEDGRVGSLVEDKGKITAFVHGSSKYRVKLWDEDDNLEYECSCPVGQDGDFCKHCVAVGLTWLAGNDNKGKSAAPSSGSKMTFKDIHSYLLTQDKEALTEMILDQAAEDERLRNKLLLQAAGSKKEGIN
;
A
#
# COMPACT_ATOMS: atom_id res chain seq x y z
N MET A 1 -26.08 0.79 17.81
CA MET A 1 -25.27 -0.10 17.58
C MET A 1 -24.25 0.28 16.68
N LYS A 2 -23.09 0.01 16.93
CA LYS A 2 -22.10 0.37 16.12
C LYS A 2 -21.85 -0.62 15.12
N ASN A 3 -21.83 -0.35 13.93
CA ASN A 3 -21.50 -1.25 12.91
C ASN A 3 -20.02 -1.19 12.76
N THR A 4 -19.32 -1.86 13.59
CA THR A 4 -17.88 -1.87 13.53
C THR A 4 -17.46 -3.09 12.73
N ILE A 5 -16.58 -2.89 11.79
CA ILE A 5 -16.10 -3.97 10.97
C ILE A 5 -15.28 -4.93 11.82
N LYS A 6 -15.50 -6.22 11.65
CA LYS A 6 -14.77 -7.22 12.37
C LYS A 6 -13.61 -7.63 11.53
N LEU A 7 -12.45 -7.18 11.85
CA LEU A 7 -11.28 -7.44 11.07
C LEU A 7 -10.21 -8.06 11.93
N GLU A 8 -9.62 -9.13 11.48
CA GLU A 8 -8.54 -9.79 12.19
C GLU A 8 -7.39 -10.05 11.25
N LYS A 9 -6.20 -10.11 11.81
CA LYS A 9 -5.02 -10.35 11.02
C LYS A 9 -5.10 -11.68 10.29
N ASN A 10 -5.64 -12.69 10.95
CA ASN A 10 -5.78 -14.00 10.32
C ASN A 10 -6.71 -13.96 9.13
N THR A 11 -7.73 -13.13 9.19
CA THR A 11 -8.65 -12.98 8.07
C THR A 11 -7.92 -12.41 6.87
N LEU A 12 -7.10 -11.39 7.12
CA LEU A 12 -6.33 -10.78 6.05
C LEU A 12 -5.38 -11.78 5.42
N ARG A 13 -4.72 -12.57 6.27
CA ARG A 13 -3.78 -13.56 5.78
C ARG A 13 -4.47 -14.63 4.97
N ARG A 14 -5.63 -15.06 5.41
CA ARG A 14 -6.36 -16.10 4.71
C ARG A 14 -6.87 -15.63 3.36
N LEU A 15 -7.39 -14.42 3.30
CA LEU A 15 -7.93 -13.90 2.06
C LEU A 15 -6.85 -13.58 1.05
N ALA A 16 -5.75 -13.03 1.52
CA ALA A 16 -4.68 -12.60 0.62
C ALA A 16 -3.73 -13.71 0.21
N GLY A 17 -3.54 -14.65 1.12
CA GLY A 17 -2.52 -15.65 0.91
C GLY A 17 -1.17 -15.13 1.37
N PRO A 18 -0.21 -16.00 1.58
CA PRO A 18 1.08 -15.60 2.18
C PRO A 18 1.81 -14.55 1.36
N ARG A 19 1.76 -14.67 0.06
CA ARG A 19 2.50 -13.76 -0.79
C ARG A 19 1.96 -12.32 -0.72
N TYR A 20 0.68 -12.16 -0.92
CA TYR A 20 0.09 -10.82 -0.87
C TYR A 20 0.06 -10.27 0.54
N PHE A 21 -0.05 -11.15 1.53
CA PHE A 21 -0.05 -10.70 2.91
C PHE A 21 1.31 -10.10 3.25
N GLU A 22 2.37 -10.77 2.85
CA GLU A 22 3.72 -10.29 3.09
C GLU A 22 3.97 -8.95 2.42
N ARG A 23 3.52 -8.81 1.20
CA ARG A 23 3.68 -7.56 0.47
C ARG A 23 2.86 -6.44 1.09
N GLY A 24 1.69 -6.79 1.58
CA GLY A 24 0.85 -5.82 2.26
C GLY A 24 1.47 -5.33 3.56
N GLU A 25 2.18 -6.21 4.25
CA GLU A 25 2.88 -5.82 5.46
C GLU A 25 3.94 -4.77 5.15
N VAL A 26 4.64 -4.94 4.06
CA VAL A 26 5.66 -3.98 3.65
C VAL A 26 5.02 -2.62 3.36
N TYR A 27 3.91 -2.62 2.66
CA TYR A 27 3.20 -1.38 2.36
C TYR A 27 2.73 -0.71 3.64
N PHE A 28 2.26 -1.50 4.59
CA PHE A 28 1.81 -0.99 5.87
C PHE A 28 2.99 -0.37 6.64
N GLU A 29 4.11 -1.07 6.67
CA GLU A 29 5.28 -0.58 7.39
C GLU A 29 5.89 0.65 6.74
N ASP A 30 5.75 0.76 5.43
CA ASP A 30 6.25 1.91 4.72
C ASP A 30 5.33 3.12 4.84
N GLY A 31 4.20 2.97 5.48
CA GLY A 31 3.27 4.07 5.65
C GLY A 31 2.60 4.50 4.37
N ARG A 32 2.36 3.58 3.47
CA ARG A 32 1.76 3.92 2.18
C ARG A 32 0.25 4.08 2.22
N VAL A 33 -0.37 3.76 3.35
CA VAL A 33 -1.81 3.90 3.47
C VAL A 33 -2.13 5.28 4.00
N GLY A 34 -2.99 5.99 3.33
CA GLY A 34 -3.37 7.34 3.74
C GLY A 34 -4.87 7.55 3.69
N SER A 35 -5.30 8.58 4.34
CA SER A 35 -6.71 8.99 4.34
C SER A 35 -7.65 7.87 4.75
N LEU A 36 -7.28 7.10 5.76
CA LEU A 36 -8.14 6.01 6.20
C LEU A 36 -9.31 6.58 6.97
N VAL A 37 -10.50 6.23 6.54
CA VAL A 37 -11.73 6.71 7.15
C VAL A 37 -12.67 5.53 7.34
N GLU A 38 -13.28 5.46 8.50
CA GLU A 38 -14.28 4.43 8.75
C GLU A 38 -15.63 5.10 8.88
N ASP A 39 -16.60 4.64 8.13
CA ASP A 39 -17.92 5.20 8.19
C ASP A 39 -18.94 4.09 8.10
N LYS A 40 -19.74 3.92 9.13
CA LYS A 40 -20.80 2.92 9.17
C LYS A 40 -20.29 1.52 8.83
N GLY A 41 -19.16 1.18 9.38
CA GLY A 41 -18.61 -0.15 9.20
C GLY A 41 -17.90 -0.35 7.89
N LYS A 42 -17.70 0.71 7.13
CA LYS A 42 -16.97 0.60 5.88
C LYS A 42 -15.69 1.43 5.99
N ILE A 43 -14.58 0.81 5.71
CA ILE A 43 -13.29 1.48 5.75
C ILE A 43 -12.90 1.86 4.33
N THR A 44 -12.51 3.10 4.15
CA THR A 44 -12.03 3.57 2.85
C THR A 44 -10.67 4.19 3.07
N ALA A 45 -9.75 3.92 2.20
CA ALA A 45 -8.41 4.49 2.30
C ALA A 45 -7.76 4.53 0.94
N PHE A 46 -6.67 5.25 0.85
CA PHE A 46 -5.88 5.28 -0.37
C PHE A 46 -4.53 4.67 -0.07
N VAL A 47 -4.02 3.92 -1.02
CA VAL A 47 -2.70 3.30 -0.88
C VAL A 47 -1.84 3.81 -2.01
N HIS A 48 -0.66 4.30 -1.65
CA HIS A 48 0.26 4.86 -2.62
C HIS A 48 1.23 3.79 -3.11
N GLY A 49 1.00 3.30 -4.31
CA GLY A 49 1.91 2.37 -4.95
C GLY A 49 2.46 3.07 -6.17
N SER A 50 2.42 2.41 -7.31
CA SER A 50 2.82 3.04 -8.54
C SER A 50 1.79 4.10 -8.91
N SER A 51 0.59 3.94 -8.41
CA SER A 51 -0.47 4.92 -8.58
C SER A 51 -1.16 5.02 -7.24
N LYS A 52 -2.12 5.89 -7.14
CA LYS A 52 -2.89 6.01 -5.93
C LYS A 52 -4.12 5.14 -6.10
N TYR A 53 -4.21 4.11 -5.30
CA TYR A 53 -5.33 3.18 -5.39
C TYR A 53 -6.30 3.39 -4.26
N ARG A 54 -7.58 3.20 -4.53
CA ARG A 54 -8.59 3.33 -3.51
C ARG A 54 -8.98 1.94 -3.04
N VAL A 55 -9.03 1.77 -1.73
CA VAL A 55 -9.39 0.49 -1.14
C VAL A 55 -10.58 0.68 -0.25
N LYS A 56 -11.52 -0.25 -0.31
CA LYS A 56 -12.68 -0.26 0.56
C LYS A 56 -12.78 -1.63 1.20
N LEU A 57 -13.05 -1.66 2.49
CA LEU A 57 -13.25 -2.90 3.22
C LEU A 57 -14.52 -2.74 4.05
N TRP A 58 -15.33 -3.76 4.07
CA TRP A 58 -16.55 -3.72 4.87
C TRP A 58 -16.96 -5.15 5.23
N ASP A 59 -17.87 -5.24 6.18
CA ASP A 59 -18.35 -6.51 6.67
C ASP A 59 -19.74 -6.73 6.16
N GLU A 60 -19.99 -7.84 5.53
CA GLU A 60 -21.31 -8.13 5.04
C GLU A 60 -21.65 -9.57 5.39
N ASP A 61 -22.69 -9.78 6.18
CA ASP A 61 -23.10 -11.14 6.59
C ASP A 61 -21.94 -11.91 7.22
N ASP A 62 -21.22 -11.21 8.10
CA ASP A 62 -20.08 -11.80 8.83
C ASP A 62 -18.91 -12.15 7.92
N ASN A 63 -18.93 -11.69 6.70
CA ASN A 63 -17.81 -11.91 5.80
C ASN A 63 -17.18 -10.58 5.46
N LEU A 64 -15.87 -10.56 5.35
CA LEU A 64 -15.19 -9.35 4.98
C LEU A 64 -15.23 -9.20 3.46
N GLU A 65 -15.79 -8.11 3.02
CA GLU A 65 -15.83 -7.79 1.60
C GLU A 65 -14.81 -6.70 1.32
N TYR A 66 -14.39 -6.62 0.10
CA TYR A 66 -13.30 -5.72 -0.23
C TYR A 66 -13.35 -5.27 -1.69
N GLU A 67 -12.72 -4.15 -1.93
CA GLU A 67 -12.67 -3.60 -3.27
C GLU A 67 -11.40 -2.77 -3.38
N CYS A 68 -10.67 -2.91 -4.46
CA CYS A 68 -9.47 -2.12 -4.69
C CYS A 68 -9.43 -1.74 -6.16
N SER A 69 -8.98 -0.53 -6.45
CA SER A 69 -8.95 -0.07 -7.83
C SER A 69 -7.71 -0.53 -8.59
N CYS A 70 -6.82 -1.29 -7.97
CA CYS A 70 -5.66 -1.81 -8.68
C CYS A 70 -6.06 -2.96 -9.60
N PRO A 71 -5.20 -3.33 -10.54
CA PRO A 71 -5.56 -4.42 -11.47
C PRO A 71 -5.90 -5.74 -10.79
N VAL A 72 -5.18 -6.09 -9.73
CA VAL A 72 -5.46 -7.32 -9.00
C VAL A 72 -6.81 -7.23 -8.31
N GLY A 73 -7.09 -6.08 -7.71
CA GLY A 73 -8.36 -5.88 -7.04
C GLY A 73 -9.52 -5.89 -8.02
N GLN A 74 -9.30 -5.40 -9.22
CA GLN A 74 -10.35 -5.39 -10.23
C GLN A 74 -10.69 -6.80 -10.69
N ASP A 75 -9.75 -7.73 -10.53
CA ASP A 75 -10.02 -9.11 -10.85
C ASP A 75 -10.74 -9.81 -9.72
N GLY A 76 -10.99 -9.13 -8.62
CA GLY A 76 -11.72 -9.70 -7.51
C GLY A 76 -10.86 -10.32 -6.44
N ASP A 77 -9.56 -10.15 -6.52
CA ASP A 77 -8.67 -10.75 -5.53
C ASP A 77 -8.37 -9.79 -4.39
N PHE A 78 -8.09 -10.37 -3.24
CA PHE A 78 -7.73 -9.58 -2.07
C PHE A 78 -6.25 -9.24 -2.19
N CYS A 79 -5.96 -8.08 -2.68
CA CYS A 79 -4.59 -7.72 -3.04
C CYS A 79 -3.79 -7.18 -1.85
N LYS A 80 -2.51 -6.90 -2.10
CA LYS A 80 -1.64 -6.37 -1.06
C LYS A 80 -2.10 -5.02 -0.52
N HIS A 81 -2.80 -4.25 -1.35
CA HIS A 81 -3.31 -2.96 -0.90
C HIS A 81 -4.41 -3.14 0.14
N CYS A 82 -5.26 -4.14 -0.06
CA CYS A 82 -6.30 -4.45 0.91
C CYS A 82 -5.67 -4.90 2.23
N VAL A 83 -4.61 -5.68 2.15
CA VAL A 83 -3.90 -6.13 3.34
C VAL A 83 -3.35 -4.92 4.09
N ALA A 84 -2.71 -4.01 3.37
CA ALA A 84 -2.10 -2.84 3.98
C ALA A 84 -3.13 -1.99 4.71
N VAL A 85 -4.29 -1.79 4.09
CA VAL A 85 -5.35 -1.01 4.71
C VAL A 85 -5.87 -1.72 5.95
N GLY A 86 -6.08 -3.02 5.87
CA GLY A 86 -6.56 -3.78 7.01
C GLY A 86 -5.58 -3.72 8.18
N LEU A 87 -4.30 -3.86 7.89
CA LEU A 87 -3.28 -3.80 8.94
C LEU A 87 -3.22 -2.41 9.57
N THR A 88 -3.37 -1.39 8.75
CA THR A 88 -3.36 -0.02 9.25
C THR A 88 -4.56 0.22 10.16
N TRP A 89 -5.71 -0.29 9.78
CA TRP A 89 -6.91 -0.14 10.60
C TRP A 89 -6.75 -0.87 11.92
N LEU A 90 -6.19 -2.09 11.89
CA LEU A 90 -5.98 -2.85 13.12
C LEU A 90 -4.98 -2.16 14.04
N ALA A 91 -3.93 -1.61 13.48
CA ALA A 91 -2.93 -0.91 14.28
C ALA A 91 -3.54 0.34 14.93
N GLY A 92 -4.34 1.05 14.19
CA GLY A 92 -4.99 2.22 14.73
C GLY A 92 -5.99 1.88 15.80
N ASN A 93 -6.67 0.78 15.63
CA ASN A 93 -7.64 0.34 16.61
C ASN A 93 -6.96 -0.12 17.89
N ASP A 94 -5.85 -0.81 17.76
CA ASP A 94 -5.11 -1.27 18.92
C ASP A 94 -4.49 -0.10 19.67
N ASN A 95 -4.07 0.91 18.96
CA ASN A 95 -3.44 2.04 19.58
C ASN A 95 -4.40 3.14 19.88
N LYS A 96 -5.66 2.81 19.97
CA LYS A 96 -6.61 3.81 20.17
C LYS A 96 -6.35 4.68 21.35
N GLY A 97 -5.84 4.32 22.32
CA GLY A 97 -5.56 5.14 23.39
C GLY A 97 -4.23 5.76 23.36
N LYS A 98 -3.35 5.34 22.51
CA LYS A 98 -2.09 5.78 22.54
C LYS A 98 -1.85 6.76 21.60
N SER A 99 -1.97 7.63 21.66
CA SER A 99 -1.77 8.61 20.80
C SER A 99 -0.59 8.59 20.16
N ALA A 100 -0.11 8.14 20.15
CA ALA A 100 0.89 8.25 19.60
C ALA A 100 1.34 8.54 18.71
N ALA A 101 1.52 8.51 18.47
CA ALA A 101 1.90 8.73 17.84
C ALA A 101 2.42 9.15 17.20
N PRO A 102 2.77 9.07 16.97
CA PRO A 102 3.36 9.46 16.35
C PRO A 102 3.55 9.94 15.55
N SER A 103 3.44 9.71 15.44
CA SER A 103 3.63 10.03 14.77
C SER A 103 3.78 10.72 14.20
N SER A 104 3.77 10.68 14.57
CA SER A 104 3.94 11.28 14.31
C SER A 104 4.10 11.80 13.49
N GLY A 105 3.85 11.85 13.50
CA GLY A 105 3.92 12.40 12.78
C GLY A 105 4.10 12.46 11.70
N SER A 106 4.00 12.21 11.59
CA SER A 106 4.38 11.96 10.59
C SER A 106 3.63 11.93 9.52
N LYS A 107 3.17 12.83 9.12
CA LYS A 107 2.72 12.92 7.93
C LYS A 107 3.84 13.00 7.09
N MET A 108 4.42 11.97 6.61
CA MET A 108 5.48 12.04 5.68
C MET A 108 4.92 12.50 4.38
N THR A 109 5.49 13.54 3.85
CA THR A 109 5.06 14.09 2.58
C THR A 109 6.02 13.62 1.50
N PHE A 110 5.73 13.93 0.28
CA PHE A 110 6.62 13.61 -0.83
C PHE A 110 7.97 14.31 -0.65
N LYS A 111 7.96 15.44 0.00
CA LYS A 111 9.18 16.13 0.28
C LYS A 111 10.06 15.31 1.19
N ASP A 112 9.48 14.69 2.19
CA ASP A 112 10.23 13.84 3.10
C ASP A 112 10.79 12.63 2.39
N ILE A 113 10.02 12.05 1.50
CA ILE A 113 10.47 10.93 0.72
C ILE A 113 11.62 11.35 -0.17
N HIS A 114 11.47 12.50 -0.80
CA HIS A 114 12.50 13.01 -1.69
C HIS A 114 13.81 13.21 -0.93
N SER A 115 13.73 13.81 0.25
CA SER A 115 14.91 14.04 1.07
C SER A 115 15.57 12.72 1.47
N TYR A 116 14.76 11.76 1.84
CA TYR A 116 15.28 10.46 2.22
C TYR A 116 16.00 9.81 1.04
N LEU A 117 15.39 9.86 -0.14
CA LEU A 117 15.96 9.23 -1.31
C LEU A 117 17.28 9.88 -1.71
N LEU A 118 17.40 11.16 -1.49
CA LEU A 118 18.64 11.86 -1.81
C LEU A 118 19.80 11.42 -0.91
N THR A 119 19.49 10.87 0.26
CA THR A 119 20.56 10.39 1.14
C THR A 119 21.01 8.99 0.78
N GLN A 120 20.29 8.31 -0.12
CA GLN A 120 20.65 6.97 -0.51
C GLN A 120 21.63 7.00 -1.66
N ASP A 121 22.48 6.00 -1.75
CA ASP A 121 23.40 5.98 -2.86
C ASP A 121 22.68 5.41 -4.08
N LYS A 122 23.35 5.51 -5.20
CA LYS A 122 22.78 5.12 -6.46
C LYS A 122 22.39 3.64 -6.49
N GLU A 123 23.20 2.82 -5.89
CA GLU A 123 22.93 1.39 -5.88
C GLU A 123 21.70 1.05 -5.06
N ALA A 124 21.57 1.70 -3.93
CA ALA A 124 20.40 1.47 -3.08
C ALA A 124 19.13 1.90 -3.80
N LEU A 125 19.18 3.04 -4.46
CA LEU A 125 18.03 3.53 -5.20
C LEU A 125 17.69 2.59 -6.35
N THR A 126 18.70 2.08 -7.02
CA THR A 126 18.50 1.17 -8.12
C THR A 126 17.79 -0.08 -7.65
N GLU A 127 18.22 -0.62 -6.53
CA GLU A 127 17.58 -1.81 -6.00
C GLU A 127 16.15 -1.57 -5.61
N MET A 128 15.89 -0.43 -4.99
CA MET A 128 14.54 -0.10 -4.60
C MET A 128 13.62 -0.02 -5.81
N ILE A 129 14.09 0.61 -6.84
CA ILE A 129 13.31 0.77 -8.06
C ILE A 129 13.11 -0.56 -8.77
N LEU A 130 14.16 -1.38 -8.83
CA LEU A 130 14.04 -2.68 -9.47
C LEU A 130 13.08 -3.58 -8.73
N ASP A 131 13.12 -3.52 -7.41
CA ASP A 131 12.23 -4.30 -6.59
C ASP A 131 10.78 -3.90 -6.85
N GLN A 132 10.55 -2.61 -6.96
CA GLN A 132 9.22 -2.11 -7.22
C GLN A 132 8.77 -2.46 -8.64
N ALA A 133 9.68 -2.37 -9.60
CA ALA A 133 9.36 -2.68 -10.98
C ALA A 133 9.03 -4.16 -11.17
N ALA A 134 9.62 -5.01 -10.35
CA ALA A 134 9.32 -6.42 -10.42
C ALA A 134 7.86 -6.70 -10.09
N GLU A 135 7.28 -5.85 -9.26
CA GLU A 135 5.89 -6.02 -8.87
C GLU A 135 4.93 -5.22 -9.73
N ASP A 136 5.44 -4.19 -10.35
CA ASP A 136 4.58 -3.27 -11.07
C ASP A 136 4.96 -3.24 -12.55
N GLU A 137 4.14 -3.83 -13.35
CA GLU A 137 4.40 -3.91 -14.79
C GLU A 137 4.45 -2.54 -15.45
N ARG A 138 3.64 -1.63 -14.99
CA ARG A 138 3.64 -0.29 -15.56
C ARG A 138 4.96 0.41 -15.33
N LEU A 139 5.47 0.32 -14.12
CA LEU A 139 6.74 0.92 -13.79
C LEU A 139 7.85 0.25 -14.60
N ARG A 140 7.79 -1.07 -14.70
CA ARG A 140 8.79 -1.80 -15.47
C ARG A 140 8.80 -1.36 -16.92
N ASN A 141 7.63 -1.25 -17.53
CA ASN A 141 7.54 -0.84 -18.92
C ASN A 141 8.01 0.59 -19.10
N LYS A 142 7.68 1.44 -18.15
CA LYS A 142 8.10 2.82 -18.21
C LYS A 142 9.64 2.92 -18.16
N LEU A 143 10.23 2.17 -17.26
CA LEU A 143 11.68 2.18 -17.13
C LEU A 143 12.36 1.61 -18.39
N LEU A 144 11.78 0.58 -18.96
CA LEU A 144 12.33 0.00 -20.18
C LEU A 144 12.32 1.00 -21.32
N LEU A 145 11.23 1.75 -21.43
CA LEU A 145 11.12 2.76 -22.46
C LEU A 145 12.14 3.88 -22.25
N GLN A 146 12.30 4.29 -21.02
CA GLN A 146 13.26 5.33 -20.71
C GLN A 146 14.69 4.86 -20.95
N ALA A 147 14.96 3.61 -20.60
CA ALA A 147 16.29 3.06 -20.82
C ALA A 147 16.61 2.98 -22.31
N ALA A 148 15.63 2.60 -23.09
CA ALA A 148 15.83 2.51 -24.53
C ALA A 148 16.08 3.89 -25.13
N GLY A 149 15.33 4.87 -24.67
CA GLY A 149 15.52 6.23 -25.13
C GLY A 149 16.87 6.80 -24.76
N SER A 150 17.26 6.52 -23.51
CA SER A 150 18.55 7.00 -23.03
C SER A 150 19.68 6.38 -23.80
N LYS A 151 19.55 5.08 -24.09
CA LYS A 151 20.57 4.41 -24.83
C LYS A 151 20.71 4.97 -26.23
N LYS A 152 19.59 5.31 -26.81
CA LYS A 152 19.60 5.87 -28.12
C LYS A 152 20.32 7.18 -28.13
N GLU A 153 20.11 8.00 -27.15
CA GLU A 153 20.79 9.25 -27.07
C GLU A 153 22.24 9.12 -26.74
N GLY A 154 22.58 8.14 -25.98
CA GLY A 154 23.94 7.96 -25.56
C GLY A 154 24.86 7.50 -26.66
N ILE A 155 24.31 7.11 -27.76
CA ILE A 155 25.11 6.63 -28.81
C ILE A 155 25.73 7.68 -29.66
N ASN A 156 25.49 8.84 -29.49
CA ASN A 156 26.06 9.85 -30.34
C ASN A 156 27.52 9.95 -30.30
#